data_f8726add18c49c36851cba1a0e64ffc6
#
_entry.id   f8726add18c49c36851cba1a0e64ffc6
#
_cell.length_a   1.000
_cell.length_b   1.000
_cell.length_c   1.000
_cell.angle_alpha   90.00
_cell.angle_beta   90.00
_cell.angle_gamma   90.00
#
_symmetry.space_group_name_H-M   'P 1'
#
loop_
_entity.id
_entity.type
_entity.pdbx_description
1 polymer ?
#
loop_
_entity_poly.entity_id
_entity_poly.type
_entity_poly.pdbx_seq_one_letter_code
_entity_poly.pdbx_strand_id
1 'polypeptide(L)'
;MFIFFINTTFISSATSDKILDLSFKKIETDLSSKITYEDTGVKIETDSSKSDKERYLYIYQNIKENWSMYNNFYIEIQNKNKSSQKINLSIQSKNMFEFRLKEGSEVFLEGKNIIYSDKIKEGCIEVPGEFEGKIYVNFNSLINEESNVVLDSNMLSNIVSWGITFIPSDEEHNIVIIKKISLLSEEKLRFLNNIKIIGDEEVQIPVLGQSISQYEVLGLKSDSKIKYSLMGKQDNVSISQKGKLTLNNKSKPGQIILQVNVDDKFKIGKKITLTESWSINKKDKDGVPYTLVSPEQSPTVQDMKKINFMNNIITFVRILFVSLVIICFGIYLYWKKCSKTK
;
A
#
# COMPACT_ATOMS: atom_id res chain seq x y z
N MET A 1 -3.71 4.65 -55.11
CA MET A 1 -3.13 4.98 -53.80
C MET A 1 -3.57 3.90 -52.81
N PHE A 2 -2.73 2.84 -52.65
CA PHE A 2 -3.02 1.74 -51.74
C PHE A 2 -2.50 2.10 -50.34
N ILE A 3 -3.40 2.25 -49.38
CA ILE A 3 -3.06 2.45 -47.97
C ILE A 3 -2.91 1.05 -47.33
N PHE A 4 -1.66 0.64 -47.09
CA PHE A 4 -1.37 -0.53 -46.25
C PHE A 4 -1.64 -0.20 -44.80
N PHE A 5 -2.72 -0.74 -44.25
CA PHE A 5 -2.88 -0.83 -42.80
C PHE A 5 -1.95 -1.93 -42.25
N ILE A 6 -0.84 -1.54 -41.70
CA ILE A 6 -0.02 -2.46 -40.89
C ILE A 6 -0.76 -2.64 -39.56
N ASN A 7 -1.52 -3.74 -39.47
CA ASN A 7 -2.01 -4.23 -38.16
C ASN A 7 -0.79 -4.78 -37.40
N THR A 8 -0.14 -3.94 -36.63
CA THR A 8 0.77 -4.39 -35.60
C THR A 8 -0.08 -4.95 -34.46
N THR A 9 -0.40 -6.23 -34.52
CA THR A 9 -0.80 -6.99 -33.36
C THR A 9 0.39 -6.99 -32.39
N PHE A 10 0.36 -6.11 -31.41
CA PHE A 10 1.20 -6.27 -30.22
C PHE A 10 0.76 -7.57 -29.57
N ILE A 11 1.49 -8.65 -29.82
CA ILE A 11 1.46 -9.84 -29.00
C ILE A 11 2.15 -9.42 -27.70
N SER A 12 1.37 -8.89 -26.76
CA SER A 12 1.77 -8.80 -25.38
C SER A 12 1.98 -10.25 -24.92
N SER A 13 3.23 -10.69 -24.86
CA SER A 13 3.57 -11.92 -24.18
C SER A 13 3.28 -11.67 -22.71
N ALA A 14 2.10 -12.09 -22.25
CA ALA A 14 1.78 -12.06 -20.83
C ALA A 14 2.88 -12.84 -20.11
N THR A 15 3.76 -12.13 -19.41
CA THR A 15 4.78 -12.75 -18.58
C THR A 15 4.04 -13.55 -17.51
N SER A 16 4.27 -14.86 -17.50
CA SER A 16 3.68 -15.73 -16.46
C SER A 16 4.23 -15.33 -15.10
N ASP A 17 3.38 -15.43 -14.06
CA ASP A 17 3.81 -15.25 -12.70
C ASP A 17 4.97 -16.19 -12.38
N LYS A 18 5.96 -15.68 -11.65
CA LYS A 18 7.05 -16.51 -11.15
C LYS A 18 6.75 -16.92 -9.71
N ILE A 19 6.54 -18.19 -9.47
CA ILE A 19 6.41 -18.75 -8.13
C ILE A 19 7.82 -18.88 -7.53
N LEU A 20 8.01 -18.36 -6.32
CA LEU A 20 9.25 -18.50 -5.58
C LEU A 20 9.23 -19.77 -4.75
N ASP A 21 10.38 -20.40 -4.64
CA ASP A 21 10.57 -21.57 -3.78
C ASP A 21 10.41 -21.15 -2.30
N LEU A 22 9.66 -21.90 -1.53
CA LEU A 22 9.45 -21.67 -0.10
C LEU A 22 10.41 -22.50 0.79
N SER A 23 11.37 -23.22 0.22
CA SER A 23 12.37 -23.98 0.97
C SER A 23 13.42 -23.02 1.56
N PHE A 24 13.07 -22.31 2.62
CA PHE A 24 13.98 -21.39 3.31
C PHE A 24 15.17 -22.15 3.90
N LYS A 25 16.37 -21.79 3.47
CA LYS A 25 17.61 -22.48 3.87
C LYS A 25 18.30 -21.80 5.04
N LYS A 26 17.90 -20.57 5.36
CA LYS A 26 18.52 -19.78 6.42
C LYS A 26 17.47 -19.16 7.31
N ILE A 27 17.71 -19.25 8.60
CA ILE A 27 16.84 -18.76 9.65
C ILE A 27 17.72 -18.01 10.64
N GLU A 28 17.35 -16.77 10.93
CA GLU A 28 17.93 -15.96 12.00
C GLU A 28 16.80 -15.59 12.95
N THR A 29 16.97 -15.90 14.23
CA THR A 29 15.93 -15.65 15.21
C THR A 29 16.53 -15.61 16.61
N ASP A 30 15.96 -14.79 17.45
CA ASP A 30 16.13 -14.80 18.92
C ASP A 30 14.95 -15.49 19.65
N LEU A 31 14.01 -16.05 18.87
CA LEU A 31 12.81 -16.74 19.35
C LEU A 31 12.92 -18.25 19.30
N SER A 32 12.22 -18.92 20.21
CA SER A 32 11.90 -20.33 20.00
C SER A 32 10.94 -20.44 18.81
N SER A 33 11.43 -21.00 17.70
CA SER A 33 10.66 -21.12 16.45
C SER A 33 10.71 -22.53 15.89
N LYS A 34 9.61 -22.92 15.23
CA LYS A 34 9.50 -24.15 14.48
C LYS A 34 8.95 -23.86 13.11
N ILE A 35 9.69 -24.29 12.09
CA ILE A 35 9.25 -24.19 10.69
C ILE A 35 8.93 -25.60 10.21
N THR A 36 7.71 -25.78 9.72
CA THR A 36 7.22 -27.04 9.18
C THR A 36 6.81 -26.84 7.73
N TYR A 37 7.33 -27.66 6.84
CA TYR A 37 6.95 -27.67 5.42
C TYR A 37 5.79 -28.65 5.25
N GLU A 38 4.67 -28.13 4.79
CA GLU A 38 3.43 -28.88 4.55
C GLU A 38 3.08 -28.81 3.06
N ASP A 39 2.22 -29.69 2.56
CA ASP A 39 1.75 -29.67 1.17
C ASP A 39 1.02 -28.35 0.84
N THR A 40 0.47 -27.70 1.84
CA THR A 40 -0.27 -26.43 1.72
C THR A 40 0.60 -25.19 1.88
N GLY A 41 1.91 -25.33 2.14
CA GLY A 41 2.84 -24.24 2.33
C GLY A 41 3.79 -24.41 3.50
N VAL A 42 4.29 -23.30 4.02
CA VAL A 42 5.24 -23.28 5.15
C VAL A 42 4.53 -22.76 6.39
N LYS A 43 4.42 -23.60 7.41
CA LYS A 43 3.91 -23.23 8.72
C LYS A 43 5.05 -22.74 9.60
N ILE A 44 4.89 -21.58 10.18
CA ILE A 44 5.82 -20.92 11.07
C ILE A 44 5.14 -20.79 12.43
N GLU A 45 5.74 -21.38 13.46
CA GLU A 45 5.29 -21.32 14.84
C GLU A 45 6.38 -20.61 15.65
N THR A 46 6.01 -19.57 16.40
CA THR A 46 6.92 -18.86 17.28
C THR A 46 6.34 -18.77 18.68
N ASP A 47 7.20 -18.92 19.68
CA ASP A 47 6.86 -18.80 21.09
C ASP A 47 7.47 -17.50 21.62
N SER A 48 6.63 -16.56 22.03
CA SER A 48 7.03 -15.23 22.48
C SER A 48 7.21 -15.12 23.99
N SER A 49 6.93 -16.18 24.76
CA SER A 49 6.89 -16.12 26.22
C SER A 49 8.24 -15.97 26.91
N LYS A 50 9.37 -16.04 26.19
CA LYS A 50 10.69 -16.24 26.79
C LYS A 50 11.74 -15.14 26.57
N SER A 51 11.42 -14.02 25.94
CA SER A 51 12.43 -13.01 25.57
C SER A 51 12.06 -11.58 25.97
N ASP A 52 12.98 -10.89 26.65
CA ASP A 52 12.89 -9.45 26.97
C ASP A 52 13.48 -8.55 25.86
N LYS A 53 13.91 -9.14 24.73
CA LYS A 53 14.53 -8.42 23.59
C LYS A 53 13.54 -8.19 22.46
N GLU A 54 13.91 -7.34 21.52
CA GLU A 54 13.21 -7.22 20.23
C GLU A 54 13.10 -8.61 19.60
N ARG A 55 11.86 -9.05 19.40
CA ARG A 55 11.55 -10.42 19.00
C ARG A 55 11.33 -10.45 17.51
N TYR A 56 12.16 -11.16 16.77
CA TYR A 56 11.96 -11.34 15.33
C TYR A 56 12.36 -12.75 14.89
N LEU A 57 11.76 -13.18 13.80
CA LEU A 57 12.17 -14.35 13.04
C LEU A 57 12.41 -13.90 11.60
N TYR A 58 13.63 -13.99 11.13
CA TYR A 58 14.00 -13.73 9.74
C TYR A 58 14.28 -15.03 9.01
N ILE A 59 13.51 -15.29 7.95
CA ILE A 59 13.70 -16.41 7.05
C ILE A 59 14.09 -15.90 5.68
N TYR A 60 15.14 -16.46 5.08
CA TYR A 60 15.64 -15.95 3.82
C TYR A 60 16.28 -17.02 2.93
N GLN A 61 16.47 -16.67 1.67
CA GLN A 61 17.13 -17.47 0.66
C GLN A 61 18.17 -16.66 -0.08
N ASN A 62 19.32 -17.28 -0.33
CA ASN A 62 20.27 -16.78 -1.31
C ASN A 62 19.90 -17.35 -2.68
N ILE A 63 19.81 -16.46 -3.66
CA ILE A 63 19.44 -16.77 -5.02
C ILE A 63 20.39 -16.05 -6.00
N LYS A 64 20.22 -16.31 -7.27
CA LYS A 64 20.87 -15.52 -8.32
C LYS A 64 19.88 -15.41 -9.47
N GLU A 65 19.06 -14.35 -9.43
CA GLU A 65 17.93 -14.24 -10.31
C GLU A 65 17.76 -12.83 -10.89
N ASN A 66 17.10 -12.79 -12.04
CA ASN A 66 16.65 -11.56 -12.68
C ASN A 66 15.14 -11.40 -12.45
N TRP A 67 14.76 -10.33 -11.76
CA TRP A 67 13.37 -9.99 -11.44
C TRP A 67 12.88 -8.73 -12.18
N SER A 68 13.67 -8.18 -13.12
CA SER A 68 13.38 -6.90 -13.80
C SER A 68 12.06 -6.89 -14.62
N MET A 69 11.50 -8.04 -14.92
CA MET A 69 10.21 -8.18 -15.63
C MET A 69 9.00 -8.10 -14.70
N TYR A 70 9.22 -8.02 -13.39
CA TYR A 70 8.17 -8.02 -12.39
C TYR A 70 8.17 -6.70 -11.63
N ASN A 71 7.01 -6.29 -11.17
CA ASN A 71 6.82 -5.03 -10.47
C ASN A 71 6.28 -5.22 -9.05
N ASN A 72 5.80 -6.43 -8.74
CA ASN A 72 5.11 -6.69 -7.49
C ASN A 72 5.54 -8.03 -6.90
N PHE A 73 5.61 -8.03 -5.57
CA PHE A 73 5.74 -9.21 -4.74
C PHE A 73 4.35 -9.59 -4.22
N TYR A 74 4.03 -10.87 -4.27
CA TYR A 74 2.75 -11.42 -3.87
C TYR A 74 2.97 -12.50 -2.82
N ILE A 75 2.25 -12.42 -1.73
CA ILE A 75 2.27 -13.40 -0.65
C ILE A 75 0.84 -13.88 -0.40
N GLU A 76 0.61 -15.18 -0.46
CA GLU A 76 -0.60 -15.81 0.05
C GLU A 76 -0.33 -16.33 1.45
N ILE A 77 -1.05 -15.80 2.45
CA ILE A 77 -0.71 -15.97 3.87
C ILE A 77 -1.97 -16.18 4.70
N GLN A 78 -1.82 -16.96 5.77
CA GLN A 78 -2.81 -17.10 6.81
C GLN A 78 -2.19 -16.75 8.16
N ASN A 79 -2.73 -15.72 8.83
CA ASN A 79 -2.46 -15.42 10.24
C ASN A 79 -3.52 -16.13 11.10
N LYS A 80 -3.12 -17.14 11.87
CA LYS A 80 -4.04 -17.89 12.74
C LYS A 80 -4.20 -17.26 14.13
N ASN A 81 -3.45 -16.21 14.43
CA ASN A 81 -3.50 -15.51 15.69
C ASN A 81 -4.75 -14.61 15.74
N LYS A 82 -5.23 -14.29 16.93
CA LYS A 82 -6.32 -13.32 17.11
C LYS A 82 -5.82 -11.89 16.91
N SER A 83 -4.57 -11.64 17.26
CA SER A 83 -3.89 -10.36 17.13
C SER A 83 -3.26 -10.21 15.74
N SER A 84 -3.02 -8.97 15.33
CA SER A 84 -2.28 -8.69 14.11
C SER A 84 -0.82 -9.14 14.21
N GLN A 85 -0.26 -9.55 13.09
CA GLN A 85 1.12 -9.99 12.92
C GLN A 85 1.85 -8.99 12.04
N LYS A 86 3.00 -8.48 12.48
CA LYS A 86 3.84 -7.62 11.65
C LYS A 86 4.80 -8.45 10.80
N ILE A 87 4.90 -8.13 9.53
CA ILE A 87 5.88 -8.72 8.60
C ILE A 87 6.65 -7.64 7.86
N ASN A 88 7.93 -7.88 7.61
CA ASN A 88 8.76 -7.05 6.73
C ASN A 88 9.30 -7.91 5.58
N LEU A 89 9.48 -7.32 4.42
CA LEU A 89 10.08 -7.92 3.24
C LEU A 89 11.45 -7.28 3.02
N SER A 90 12.48 -8.10 2.85
CA SER A 90 13.80 -7.65 2.44
C SER A 90 14.22 -8.28 1.11
N ILE A 91 14.87 -7.49 0.27
CA ILE A 91 15.44 -7.91 -1.02
C ILE A 91 16.86 -7.36 -1.11
N GLN A 92 17.82 -8.19 -1.46
CA GLN A 92 19.20 -7.78 -1.64
C GLN A 92 19.63 -7.89 -3.10
N SER A 93 20.15 -6.82 -3.67
CA SER A 93 20.75 -6.81 -5.00
C SER A 93 22.24 -7.15 -4.96
N LYS A 94 22.83 -7.46 -6.12
CA LYS A 94 24.24 -7.81 -6.25
C LYS A 94 25.21 -6.78 -5.68
N ASN A 95 24.83 -5.51 -5.65
CA ASN A 95 25.65 -4.44 -5.09
C ASN A 95 25.60 -4.37 -3.56
N MET A 96 25.09 -5.42 -2.89
CA MET A 96 24.94 -5.52 -1.44
C MET A 96 23.95 -4.53 -0.83
N PHE A 97 23.20 -3.78 -1.64
CA PHE A 97 22.12 -2.95 -1.15
C PHE A 97 20.95 -3.81 -0.69
N GLU A 98 20.60 -3.68 0.57
CA GLU A 98 19.36 -4.27 1.11
C GLU A 98 18.23 -3.25 0.99
N PHE A 99 17.11 -3.70 0.44
CA PHE A 99 15.88 -2.94 0.28
C PHE A 99 14.83 -3.48 1.22
N ARG A 100 14.22 -2.61 2.00
CA ARG A 100 13.15 -2.92 2.96
C ARG A 100 11.91 -2.10 2.67
N LEU A 101 10.80 -2.45 3.30
CA LEU A 101 9.53 -1.75 3.13
C LEU A 101 9.66 -0.28 3.59
N LYS A 102 9.26 0.63 2.71
CA LYS A 102 9.30 2.08 2.96
C LYS A 102 8.11 2.51 3.80
N GLU A 103 8.37 3.21 4.90
CA GLU A 103 7.35 3.83 5.75
C GLU A 103 6.35 4.66 4.95
N GLY A 104 5.06 4.53 5.25
CA GLY A 104 3.97 5.27 4.62
C GLY A 104 3.59 4.83 3.19
N SER A 105 4.32 3.87 2.59
CA SER A 105 3.94 3.30 1.28
C SER A 105 2.68 2.46 1.37
N GLU A 106 1.93 2.39 0.27
CA GLU A 106 0.73 1.56 0.18
C GLU A 106 1.07 0.09 -0.06
N VAL A 107 0.32 -0.78 0.58
CA VAL A 107 0.26 -2.22 0.38
C VAL A 107 -1.21 -2.62 0.21
N PHE A 108 -1.47 -3.65 -0.60
CA PHE A 108 -2.83 -4.13 -0.80
C PHE A 108 -3.01 -5.50 -0.15
N LEU A 109 -4.09 -5.64 0.61
CA LEU A 109 -4.50 -6.90 1.23
C LEU A 109 -5.82 -7.36 0.61
N GLU A 110 -5.87 -8.60 0.16
CA GLU A 110 -7.07 -9.25 -0.39
C GLU A 110 -7.49 -10.38 0.55
N GLY A 111 -8.60 -10.21 1.23
CA GLY A 111 -9.19 -11.23 2.10
C GLY A 111 -10.71 -11.22 2.00
N LYS A 112 -11.36 -12.40 2.11
CA LYS A 112 -12.83 -12.53 2.02
C LYS A 112 -13.44 -11.84 0.78
N ASN A 113 -12.76 -11.94 -0.37
CA ASN A 113 -13.15 -11.34 -1.65
C ASN A 113 -13.22 -9.80 -1.67
N ILE A 114 -12.51 -9.15 -0.78
CA ILE A 114 -12.32 -7.70 -0.78
C ILE A 114 -10.83 -7.36 -0.82
N ILE A 115 -10.47 -6.38 -1.63
CA ILE A 115 -9.12 -5.83 -1.70
C ILE A 115 -9.16 -4.45 -1.07
N TYR A 116 -8.28 -4.20 -0.10
CA TYR A 116 -8.16 -2.89 0.53
C TYR A 116 -6.70 -2.46 0.63
N SER A 117 -6.46 -1.16 0.56
CA SER A 117 -5.15 -0.58 0.81
C SER A 117 -4.92 -0.40 2.30
N ASP A 118 -3.70 -0.65 2.73
CA ASP A 118 -3.19 -0.29 4.04
C ASP A 118 -1.83 0.42 3.86
N LYS A 119 -1.32 1.05 4.90
CA LYS A 119 0.00 1.70 4.88
C LYS A 119 1.01 0.87 5.65
N ILE A 120 2.23 0.86 5.14
CA ILE A 120 3.39 0.33 5.84
C ILE A 120 3.67 1.24 7.04
N LYS A 121 3.74 0.65 8.23
CA LYS A 121 4.01 1.32 9.50
C LYS A 121 5.20 0.67 10.19
N GLU A 122 6.12 1.48 10.68
CA GLU A 122 7.36 0.99 11.32
C GLU A 122 8.12 0.02 10.41
N GLY A 123 8.12 0.28 9.08
CA GLY A 123 8.73 -0.58 8.08
C GLY A 123 8.06 -1.94 7.91
N CYS A 124 6.85 -2.15 8.43
CA CYS A 124 6.16 -3.44 8.44
C CYS A 124 4.75 -3.35 7.83
N ILE A 125 4.31 -4.49 7.28
CA ILE A 125 2.92 -4.73 6.92
C ILE A 125 2.24 -5.35 8.13
N GLU A 126 1.12 -4.79 8.54
CA GLU A 126 0.29 -5.32 9.61
C GLU A 126 -0.73 -6.31 9.02
N VAL A 127 -0.50 -7.61 9.21
CA VAL A 127 -1.41 -8.68 8.79
C VAL A 127 -2.45 -8.87 9.88
N PRO A 128 -3.74 -8.57 9.62
CA PRO A 128 -4.76 -8.65 10.65
C PRO A 128 -4.87 -10.03 11.32
N GLY A 129 -5.39 -10.06 12.54
CA GLY A 129 -5.71 -11.32 13.22
C GLY A 129 -6.74 -12.13 12.43
N GLU A 130 -6.61 -13.46 12.44
CA GLU A 130 -7.48 -14.39 11.71
C GLU A 130 -7.58 -14.09 10.19
N PHE A 131 -6.57 -13.42 9.65
CA PHE A 131 -6.50 -13.10 8.23
C PHE A 131 -6.15 -14.35 7.43
N GLU A 132 -6.88 -14.58 6.36
CA GLU A 132 -6.55 -15.53 5.30
C GLU A 132 -6.74 -14.84 3.97
N GLY A 133 -5.64 -14.71 3.19
CA GLY A 133 -5.70 -13.94 1.96
C GLY A 133 -4.35 -13.70 1.32
N LYS A 134 -4.28 -12.62 0.59
CA LYS A 134 -3.15 -12.24 -0.25
C LYS A 134 -2.66 -10.85 0.09
N ILE A 135 -1.37 -10.66 0.00
CA ILE A 135 -0.69 -9.38 0.19
C ILE A 135 0.06 -9.05 -1.10
N TYR A 136 -0.12 -7.85 -1.60
CA TYR A 136 0.55 -7.35 -2.79
C TYR A 136 1.42 -6.16 -2.41
N VAL A 137 2.71 -6.27 -2.69
CA VAL A 137 3.71 -5.23 -2.43
C VAL A 137 4.32 -4.80 -3.74
N ASN A 138 4.20 -3.52 -4.08
CA ASN A 138 4.89 -2.96 -5.23
C ASN A 138 6.38 -2.81 -4.92
N PHE A 139 7.28 -3.13 -5.84
CA PHE A 139 8.71 -2.96 -5.62
C PHE A 139 9.13 -1.50 -5.40
N ASN A 140 8.37 -0.54 -5.89
CA ASN A 140 8.56 0.88 -5.58
C ASN A 140 8.30 1.23 -4.09
N SER A 141 7.68 0.31 -3.34
CA SER A 141 7.52 0.42 -1.89
C SER A 141 8.72 -0.09 -1.11
N LEU A 142 9.80 -0.49 -1.78
CA LEU A 142 11.04 -0.94 -1.17
C LEU A 142 12.14 0.09 -1.36
N ILE A 143 12.85 0.41 -0.29
CA ILE A 143 13.88 1.43 -0.23
C ILE A 143 15.13 0.89 0.47
N ASN A 144 16.30 1.32 0.01
CA ASN A 144 17.51 1.22 0.82
C ASN A 144 17.53 2.43 1.77
N GLU A 145 17.46 2.18 3.06
CA GLU A 145 17.35 3.23 4.08
C GLU A 145 18.59 4.13 4.17
N GLU A 146 19.79 3.57 3.94
CA GLU A 146 21.04 4.32 4.04
C GLU A 146 21.20 5.33 2.89
N SER A 147 20.88 4.91 1.66
CA SER A 147 21.04 5.73 0.45
C SER A 147 19.77 6.45 0.02
N ASN A 148 18.63 6.15 0.63
CA ASN A 148 17.29 6.62 0.24
C ASN A 148 16.93 6.29 -1.23
N VAL A 149 17.48 5.20 -1.77
CA VAL A 149 17.26 4.76 -3.14
C VAL A 149 16.13 3.74 -3.18
N VAL A 150 15.18 3.92 -4.09
CA VAL A 150 14.08 2.99 -4.34
C VAL A 150 14.57 1.84 -5.22
N LEU A 151 14.08 0.63 -4.98
CA LEU A 151 14.39 -0.55 -5.77
C LEU A 151 13.87 -0.37 -7.21
N ASP A 152 14.77 -0.29 -8.17
CA ASP A 152 14.47 -0.08 -9.60
C ASP A 152 14.70 -1.35 -10.45
N SER A 153 14.32 -1.29 -11.73
CA SER A 153 14.46 -2.41 -12.66
C SER A 153 15.90 -2.86 -12.89
N ASN A 154 16.89 -1.95 -12.80
CA ASN A 154 18.31 -2.29 -12.95
C ASN A 154 18.78 -3.12 -11.77
N MET A 155 18.37 -2.74 -10.55
CA MET A 155 18.70 -3.47 -9.32
C MET A 155 17.99 -4.83 -9.31
N LEU A 156 16.75 -4.90 -9.78
CA LEU A 156 15.98 -6.13 -9.94
C LEU A 156 16.63 -7.11 -10.94
N SER A 157 17.49 -6.67 -11.83
CA SER A 157 18.18 -7.56 -12.79
C SER A 157 19.16 -8.55 -12.13
N ASN A 158 19.57 -8.30 -10.89
CA ASN A 158 20.58 -9.08 -10.18
C ASN A 158 20.23 -9.23 -8.70
N ILE A 159 19.20 -9.95 -8.38
CA ILE A 159 18.83 -10.27 -7.01
C ILE A 159 19.67 -11.43 -6.49
N VAL A 160 20.27 -11.25 -5.32
CA VAL A 160 21.14 -12.25 -4.68
C VAL A 160 20.54 -12.88 -3.42
N SER A 161 19.56 -12.20 -2.81
CA SER A 161 18.85 -12.70 -1.63
C SER A 161 17.50 -12.04 -1.47
N TRP A 162 16.58 -12.73 -0.86
CA TRP A 162 15.30 -12.17 -0.39
C TRP A 162 14.86 -12.91 0.87
N GLY A 163 14.06 -12.24 1.69
CA GLY A 163 13.56 -12.83 2.92
C GLY A 163 12.38 -12.11 3.51
N ILE A 164 11.80 -12.74 4.52
CA ILE A 164 10.66 -12.19 5.27
C ILE A 164 11.02 -12.20 6.74
N THR A 165 10.83 -11.07 7.40
CA THR A 165 10.93 -10.95 8.84
C THR A 165 9.53 -10.98 9.45
N PHE A 166 9.33 -11.82 10.44
CA PHE A 166 8.14 -11.88 11.27
C PHE A 166 8.45 -11.25 12.61
N ILE A 167 7.61 -10.30 13.02
CA ILE A 167 7.63 -9.73 14.37
C ILE A 167 6.36 -10.25 15.04
N PRO A 168 6.46 -11.22 15.95
CA PRO A 168 5.29 -11.87 16.55
C PRO A 168 4.44 -10.87 17.33
N SER A 169 3.16 -11.17 17.43
CA SER A 169 2.24 -10.45 18.31
C SER A 169 2.55 -10.73 19.79
N ASP A 170 1.83 -10.04 20.68
CA ASP A 170 1.97 -10.26 22.13
C ASP A 170 1.34 -11.58 22.60
N GLU A 171 0.79 -12.41 21.70
CA GLU A 171 0.30 -13.74 22.04
C GLU A 171 1.45 -14.69 22.36
N GLU A 172 1.25 -15.57 23.32
CA GLU A 172 2.26 -16.54 23.76
C GLU A 172 2.71 -17.45 22.62
N HIS A 173 1.77 -17.91 21.79
CA HIS A 173 2.01 -18.75 20.63
C HIS A 173 1.50 -18.06 19.38
N ASN A 174 2.38 -17.84 18.41
CA ASN A 174 2.05 -17.26 17.13
C ASN A 174 2.16 -18.29 16.01
N ILE A 175 1.15 -18.36 15.15
CA ILE A 175 1.11 -19.29 14.02
C ILE A 175 0.80 -18.51 12.75
N VAL A 176 1.71 -18.59 11.79
CA VAL A 176 1.55 -18.04 10.45
C VAL A 176 1.81 -19.13 9.42
N ILE A 177 0.99 -19.19 8.36
CA ILE A 177 1.18 -20.10 7.24
C ILE A 177 1.39 -19.27 5.98
N ILE A 178 2.51 -19.46 5.32
CA ILE A 178 2.76 -18.92 3.97
C ILE A 178 2.39 -20.00 2.97
N LYS A 179 1.33 -19.79 2.21
CA LYS A 179 0.86 -20.76 1.21
C LYS A 179 1.60 -20.63 -0.12
N LYS A 180 1.92 -19.40 -0.52
CA LYS A 180 2.55 -19.10 -1.79
C LYS A 180 3.25 -17.76 -1.76
N ILE A 181 4.35 -17.66 -2.48
CA ILE A 181 5.02 -16.41 -2.81
C ILE A 181 5.26 -16.37 -4.32
N SER A 182 4.98 -15.24 -4.94
CA SER A 182 5.18 -15.07 -6.39
C SER A 182 5.59 -13.65 -6.73
N LEU A 183 6.23 -13.52 -7.87
CA LEU A 183 6.46 -12.23 -8.53
C LEU A 183 5.39 -12.04 -9.61
N LEU A 184 4.81 -10.85 -9.66
CA LEU A 184 3.76 -10.50 -10.62
C LEU A 184 4.19 -9.36 -11.51
N SER A 185 3.77 -9.39 -12.78
CA SER A 185 3.95 -8.28 -13.71
C SER A 185 2.97 -7.12 -13.41
N GLU A 186 3.26 -5.93 -13.94
CA GLU A 186 2.45 -4.73 -13.73
C GLU A 186 0.99 -4.89 -14.18
N GLU A 187 0.74 -5.62 -15.25
CA GLU A 187 -0.60 -5.75 -15.84
C GLU A 187 -1.64 -6.30 -14.86
N LYS A 188 -1.26 -7.25 -14.00
CA LYS A 188 -2.19 -7.86 -13.04
C LYS A 188 -2.68 -6.92 -11.94
N LEU A 189 -1.88 -5.93 -11.55
CA LEU A 189 -2.23 -5.00 -10.48
C LEU A 189 -2.54 -3.59 -10.97
N ARG A 190 -2.49 -3.36 -12.28
CA ARG A 190 -2.72 -2.04 -12.88
C ARG A 190 -4.05 -1.41 -12.45
N PHE A 191 -5.09 -2.22 -12.29
CA PHE A 191 -6.39 -1.71 -11.84
C PHE A 191 -6.36 -1.28 -10.37
N LEU A 192 -5.63 -1.98 -9.48
CA LEU A 192 -5.51 -1.63 -8.06
C LEU A 192 -4.79 -0.29 -7.87
N ASN A 193 -3.77 -0.03 -8.70
CA ASN A 193 -3.04 1.23 -8.65
C ASN A 193 -3.85 2.43 -9.14
N ASN A 194 -4.85 2.21 -9.98
CA ASN A 194 -5.65 3.27 -10.60
C ASN A 194 -6.95 3.58 -9.83
N ILE A 195 -7.50 2.61 -9.10
CA ILE A 195 -8.76 2.79 -8.37
C ILE A 195 -8.47 3.07 -6.91
N LYS A 196 -8.90 4.25 -6.43
CA LYS A 196 -8.66 4.69 -5.05
C LYS A 196 -9.94 5.18 -4.40
N ILE A 197 -10.15 4.78 -3.14
CA ILE A 197 -11.17 5.39 -2.29
C ILE A 197 -10.52 6.58 -1.58
N ILE A 198 -10.99 7.78 -1.88
CA ILE A 198 -10.54 9.03 -1.24
C ILE A 198 -11.46 9.37 -0.10
N GLY A 199 -10.92 9.94 0.97
CA GLY A 199 -11.57 10.34 2.20
C GLY A 199 -10.65 10.11 3.39
N ASP A 200 -11.10 10.48 4.57
CA ASP A 200 -10.31 10.42 5.80
C ASP A 200 -9.86 8.99 6.14
N GLU A 201 -8.62 8.85 6.60
CA GLU A 201 -8.08 7.60 7.12
C GLU A 201 -8.36 7.43 8.60
N GLU A 202 -8.59 8.55 9.27
CA GLU A 202 -8.94 8.63 10.68
C GLU A 202 -10.16 9.52 10.86
N VAL A 203 -11.16 9.05 11.61
CA VAL A 203 -12.38 9.80 11.90
C VAL A 203 -12.60 9.83 13.40
N GLN A 204 -12.71 11.03 13.95
CA GLN A 204 -12.94 11.20 15.38
C GLN A 204 -14.40 10.94 15.75
N ILE A 205 -14.59 10.15 16.81
CA ILE A 205 -15.89 9.92 17.42
C ILE A 205 -16.28 11.22 18.15
N PRO A 206 -17.43 11.83 17.84
CA PRO A 206 -17.79 13.10 18.45
C PRO A 206 -18.17 12.93 19.92
N VAL A 207 -17.87 13.92 20.75
CA VAL A 207 -18.33 13.95 22.15
C VAL A 207 -19.85 14.12 22.22
N LEU A 208 -20.40 14.94 21.34
CA LEU A 208 -21.84 15.21 21.21
C LEU A 208 -22.21 15.28 19.71
N GLY A 209 -23.42 14.84 19.39
CA GLY A 209 -23.94 14.92 18.02
C GLY A 209 -23.39 13.85 17.10
N GLN A 210 -23.01 14.25 15.89
CA GLN A 210 -22.53 13.36 14.82
C GLN A 210 -21.27 13.91 14.18
N SER A 211 -20.34 13.00 13.84
CA SER A 211 -19.21 13.26 12.96
C SER A 211 -19.53 12.69 11.58
N ILE A 212 -19.10 13.40 10.53
CA ILE A 212 -19.40 13.08 9.15
C ILE A 212 -18.12 13.18 8.32
N SER A 213 -17.83 12.12 7.56
CA SER A 213 -16.75 12.09 6.57
C SER A 213 -17.29 11.67 5.21
N GLN A 214 -16.75 12.26 4.14
CA GLN A 214 -17.17 11.99 2.77
C GLN A 214 -16.13 11.14 2.05
N TYR A 215 -16.58 10.09 1.37
CA TYR A 215 -15.74 9.19 0.58
C TYR A 215 -16.18 9.17 -0.87
N GLU A 216 -15.20 9.08 -1.76
CA GLU A 216 -15.40 9.01 -3.21
C GLU A 216 -14.41 8.00 -3.81
N VAL A 217 -14.81 7.35 -4.91
CA VAL A 217 -13.95 6.42 -5.65
C VAL A 217 -13.43 7.12 -6.91
N LEU A 218 -12.11 7.18 -7.05
CA LEU A 218 -11.46 7.67 -8.25
C LEU A 218 -11.01 6.51 -9.14
N GLY A 219 -10.75 6.82 -10.43
CA GLY A 219 -10.22 5.86 -11.40
C GLY A 219 -11.27 4.94 -12.03
N LEU A 220 -12.53 5.11 -11.71
CA LEU A 220 -13.63 4.40 -12.34
C LEU A 220 -14.11 5.09 -13.63
N LYS A 221 -14.76 4.31 -14.49
CA LYS A 221 -15.50 4.86 -15.62
C LYS A 221 -16.72 5.64 -15.14
N SER A 222 -17.15 6.63 -15.92
CA SER A 222 -18.27 7.52 -15.55
C SER A 222 -19.62 6.82 -15.38
N ASP A 223 -19.79 5.65 -15.99
CA ASP A 223 -21.01 4.84 -15.97
C ASP A 223 -20.96 3.69 -14.94
N SER A 224 -19.87 3.56 -14.19
CA SER A 224 -19.72 2.50 -13.19
C SER A 224 -20.73 2.65 -12.05
N LYS A 225 -21.40 1.54 -11.71
CA LYS A 225 -22.33 1.48 -10.57
C LYS A 225 -21.57 1.20 -9.29
N ILE A 226 -21.75 2.05 -8.29
CA ILE A 226 -21.03 1.99 -7.01
C ILE A 226 -22.06 1.72 -5.90
N LYS A 227 -21.75 0.77 -5.01
CA LYS A 227 -22.50 0.51 -3.78
C LYS A 227 -21.55 0.55 -2.59
N TYR A 228 -21.80 1.47 -1.66
CA TYR A 228 -21.04 1.60 -0.42
C TYR A 228 -21.62 0.71 0.68
N SER A 229 -20.75 0.11 1.47
CA SER A 229 -21.09 -0.68 2.66
C SER A 229 -19.95 -0.64 3.68
N LEU A 230 -20.22 -1.05 4.92
CA LEU A 230 -19.20 -1.25 5.94
C LEU A 230 -19.01 -2.74 6.16
N MET A 231 -17.75 -3.17 6.29
CA MET A 231 -17.40 -4.53 6.68
C MET A 231 -17.34 -4.60 8.21
N GLY A 232 -18.04 -5.58 8.77
CA GLY A 232 -18.26 -5.66 10.22
C GLY A 232 -19.42 -4.76 10.68
N LYS A 233 -20.24 -5.27 11.58
CA LYS A 233 -21.27 -4.45 12.24
C LYS A 233 -20.58 -3.66 13.36
N GLN A 234 -20.49 -2.35 13.18
CA GLN A 234 -20.26 -1.44 14.29
C GLN A 234 -21.56 -0.67 14.55
N ASP A 235 -22.08 -0.82 15.77
CA ASP A 235 -23.22 -0.03 16.19
C ASP A 235 -22.86 1.46 16.13
N ASN A 236 -23.84 2.28 15.72
CA ASN A 236 -23.71 3.73 15.67
C ASN A 236 -22.75 4.28 14.58
N VAL A 237 -22.33 3.45 13.63
CA VAL A 237 -21.59 3.82 12.42
C VAL A 237 -22.40 3.43 11.19
N SER A 238 -22.58 4.35 10.25
CA SER A 238 -23.34 4.09 9.03
C SER A 238 -22.71 4.77 7.82
N ILE A 239 -22.91 4.18 6.63
CA ILE A 239 -22.48 4.74 5.36
C ILE A 239 -23.67 4.85 4.41
N SER A 240 -23.82 5.99 3.77
CA SER A 240 -24.84 6.20 2.73
C SER A 240 -24.36 5.71 1.36
N GLN A 241 -25.30 5.51 0.41
CA GLN A 241 -24.94 5.19 -0.98
C GLN A 241 -24.26 6.34 -1.73
N LYS A 242 -24.14 7.51 -1.11
CA LYS A 242 -23.37 8.65 -1.60
C LYS A 242 -21.96 8.74 -0.98
N GLY A 243 -21.51 7.70 -0.25
CA GLY A 243 -20.21 7.67 0.39
C GLY A 243 -20.09 8.54 1.64
N LYS A 244 -21.20 8.95 2.26
CA LYS A 244 -21.21 9.73 3.50
C LYS A 244 -21.19 8.80 4.70
N LEU A 245 -20.06 8.74 5.40
CA LEU A 245 -19.90 8.03 6.67
C LEU A 245 -20.42 8.93 7.80
N THR A 246 -21.19 8.35 8.71
CA THR A 246 -21.74 9.05 9.87
C THR A 246 -21.48 8.24 11.13
N LEU A 247 -20.88 8.89 12.14
CA LEU A 247 -20.64 8.37 13.47
C LEU A 247 -21.42 9.18 14.49
N ASN A 248 -21.83 8.59 15.60
CA ASN A 248 -22.36 9.32 16.74
C ASN A 248 -21.49 9.09 18.00
N ASN A 249 -21.80 9.76 19.09
CA ASN A 249 -21.06 9.70 20.35
C ASN A 249 -21.09 8.35 21.06
N LYS A 250 -21.85 7.36 20.55
CA LYS A 250 -21.90 5.99 21.08
C LYS A 250 -21.07 5.03 20.24
N SER A 251 -20.47 5.50 19.15
CA SER A 251 -19.53 4.70 18.35
C SER A 251 -18.32 4.30 19.21
N LYS A 252 -17.72 3.16 18.89
CA LYS A 252 -16.56 2.66 19.63
C LYS A 252 -15.27 2.92 18.83
N PRO A 253 -14.15 3.22 19.49
CA PRO A 253 -12.84 3.26 18.85
C PRO A 253 -12.50 1.92 18.22
N GLY A 254 -11.71 1.94 17.15
CA GLY A 254 -11.28 0.75 16.46
C GLY A 254 -11.17 0.95 14.95
N GLN A 255 -11.03 -0.13 14.22
CA GLN A 255 -10.88 -0.11 12.78
C GLN A 255 -12.14 -0.63 12.10
N ILE A 256 -12.53 0.04 11.03
CA ILE A 256 -13.59 -0.40 10.12
C ILE A 256 -13.04 -0.43 8.71
N ILE A 257 -13.64 -1.26 7.85
CA ILE A 257 -13.34 -1.28 6.43
C ILE A 257 -14.56 -0.74 5.69
N LEU A 258 -14.39 0.41 5.04
CA LEU A 258 -15.33 0.91 4.05
C LEU A 258 -15.18 0.06 2.79
N GLN A 259 -16.23 -0.65 2.42
CA GLN A 259 -16.27 -1.47 1.22
C GLN A 259 -17.06 -0.78 0.12
N VAL A 260 -16.50 -0.80 -1.08
CA VAL A 260 -17.15 -0.34 -2.30
C VAL A 260 -17.26 -1.50 -3.27
N ASN A 261 -18.49 -1.86 -3.65
CA ASN A 261 -18.74 -2.81 -4.71
C ASN A 261 -18.91 -2.06 -6.03
N VAL A 262 -18.11 -2.43 -7.03
CA VAL A 262 -18.07 -1.78 -8.35
C VAL A 262 -18.65 -2.73 -9.39
N ASP A 263 -19.73 -2.32 -10.05
CA ASP A 263 -20.45 -3.05 -11.13
C ASP A 263 -20.83 -4.49 -10.76
N ASP A 264 -20.94 -4.80 -9.48
CA ASP A 264 -21.11 -6.15 -8.92
C ASP A 264 -20.00 -7.15 -9.37
N LYS A 265 -18.86 -6.63 -9.88
CA LYS A 265 -17.74 -7.43 -10.40
C LYS A 265 -16.62 -7.60 -9.41
N PHE A 266 -16.28 -6.55 -8.67
CA PHE A 266 -15.21 -6.58 -7.68
C PHE A 266 -15.49 -5.64 -6.52
N LYS A 267 -14.80 -5.88 -5.40
CA LYS A 267 -14.94 -5.09 -4.19
C LYS A 267 -13.59 -4.53 -3.80
N ILE A 268 -13.56 -3.23 -3.56
CA ILE A 268 -12.40 -2.54 -2.99
C ILE A 268 -12.74 -2.02 -1.59
N GLY A 269 -11.75 -1.87 -0.75
CA GLY A 269 -11.93 -1.38 0.61
C GLY A 269 -10.93 -0.29 0.97
N LYS A 270 -11.30 0.50 1.97
CA LYS A 270 -10.43 1.44 2.66
C LYS A 270 -10.53 1.22 4.15
N LYS A 271 -9.40 1.04 4.80
CA LYS A 271 -9.31 0.95 6.26
C LYS A 271 -9.47 2.35 6.84
N ILE A 272 -10.34 2.48 7.83
CA ILE A 272 -10.63 3.74 8.53
C ILE A 272 -10.46 3.46 10.01
N THR A 273 -9.67 4.29 10.69
CA THR A 273 -9.49 4.24 12.13
C THR A 273 -10.47 5.20 12.80
N LEU A 274 -11.25 4.69 13.74
CA LEU A 274 -12.14 5.49 14.58
C LEU A 274 -11.41 5.80 15.88
N THR A 275 -11.17 7.08 16.15
CA THR A 275 -10.45 7.53 17.35
C THR A 275 -11.40 8.24 18.30
N GLU A 276 -11.11 8.11 19.59
CA GLU A 276 -11.84 8.91 20.58
C GLU A 276 -11.48 10.39 20.40
N SER A 277 -12.50 11.22 20.43
CA SER A 277 -12.28 12.65 20.56
C SER A 277 -11.62 12.93 21.90
N TRP A 278 -10.50 13.64 21.90
CA TRP A 278 -9.82 14.05 23.12
C TRP A 278 -10.82 14.79 24.01
N SER A 279 -11.01 14.27 25.21
CA SER A 279 -12.02 14.80 26.11
C SER A 279 -11.79 16.30 26.35
N ILE A 280 -12.90 17.05 26.34
CA ILE A 280 -13.03 18.47 26.68
C ILE A 280 -12.50 18.81 28.08
N ASN A 281 -12.07 17.82 28.85
CA ASN A 281 -11.63 17.94 30.25
C ASN A 281 -10.14 18.16 30.46
N LYS A 282 -9.36 18.56 29.46
CA LYS A 282 -8.00 19.03 29.74
C LYS A 282 -8.08 20.46 30.27
N LYS A 283 -7.60 20.63 31.46
CA LYS A 283 -7.32 21.92 32.06
C LYS A 283 -5.88 22.28 31.78
N ASP A 284 -5.60 23.54 31.47
CA ASP A 284 -4.23 24.05 31.41
C ASP A 284 -3.56 23.99 32.80
N LYS A 285 -2.31 24.43 32.88
CA LYS A 285 -1.55 24.46 34.16
C LYS A 285 -2.22 25.32 35.24
N ASP A 286 -3.10 26.22 34.82
CA ASP A 286 -3.81 27.19 35.70
C ASP A 286 -5.25 26.72 35.98
N GLY A 287 -5.63 25.51 35.51
CA GLY A 287 -6.96 24.94 35.77
C GLY A 287 -8.05 25.47 34.85
N VAL A 288 -7.72 26.26 33.84
CA VAL A 288 -8.68 26.82 32.89
C VAL A 288 -9.03 25.75 31.83
N PRO A 289 -10.32 25.40 31.63
CA PRO A 289 -10.72 24.51 30.59
C PRO A 289 -10.47 25.15 29.22
N TYR A 290 -9.71 24.49 28.36
CA TYR A 290 -9.52 24.93 26.98
C TYR A 290 -10.17 23.93 26.04
N THR A 291 -10.81 24.49 25.02
CA THR A 291 -11.32 23.71 23.89
C THR A 291 -10.16 23.49 22.92
N LEU A 292 -9.68 22.25 22.81
CA LEU A 292 -8.83 21.90 21.68
C LEU A 292 -9.68 22.04 20.43
N VAL A 293 -9.36 23.03 19.61
CA VAL A 293 -9.88 23.10 18.25
C VAL A 293 -9.43 21.81 17.58
N SER A 294 -10.38 21.10 17.00
CA SER A 294 -10.08 19.91 16.18
C SER A 294 -8.92 20.23 15.23
N PRO A 295 -7.94 19.35 15.05
CA PRO A 295 -6.94 19.55 14.01
C PRO A 295 -7.66 19.87 12.70
N GLU A 296 -7.12 20.80 11.95
CA GLU A 296 -7.69 21.28 10.68
C GLU A 296 -8.21 20.07 9.91
N GLN A 297 -9.46 20.16 9.48
CA GLN A 297 -10.09 19.09 8.71
C GLN A 297 -9.18 18.73 7.55
N SER A 298 -8.89 17.45 7.40
CA SER A 298 -8.22 16.95 6.19
C SER A 298 -8.91 17.53 4.96
N PRO A 299 -8.15 17.91 3.92
CA PRO A 299 -8.73 18.56 2.75
C PRO A 299 -9.92 17.76 2.23
N THR A 300 -11.02 18.41 2.00
CA THR A 300 -12.24 17.76 1.47
C THR A 300 -11.95 17.15 0.09
N VAL A 301 -12.79 16.20 -0.34
CA VAL A 301 -12.68 15.63 -1.70
C VAL A 301 -12.67 16.75 -2.78
N GLN A 302 -13.37 17.85 -2.52
CA GLN A 302 -13.37 19.02 -3.39
C GLN A 302 -12.01 19.73 -3.38
N ASP A 303 -11.37 19.87 -2.21
CA ASP A 303 -10.04 20.45 -2.09
C ASP A 303 -8.99 19.57 -2.77
N MET A 304 -9.08 18.26 -2.62
CA MET A 304 -8.21 17.29 -3.30
C MET A 304 -8.35 17.36 -4.82
N LYS A 305 -9.58 17.48 -5.34
CA LYS A 305 -9.82 17.69 -6.78
C LYS A 305 -9.21 18.99 -7.26
N LYS A 306 -9.34 20.07 -6.49
CA LYS A 306 -8.76 21.38 -6.79
C LYS A 306 -7.24 21.34 -6.78
N ILE A 307 -6.64 20.66 -5.78
CA ILE A 307 -5.18 20.48 -5.70
C ILE A 307 -4.67 19.67 -6.90
N ASN A 308 -5.33 18.56 -7.26
CA ASN A 308 -4.95 17.76 -8.42
C ASN A 308 -5.10 18.52 -9.73
N PHE A 309 -6.16 19.31 -9.89
CA PHE A 309 -6.36 20.19 -11.04
C PHE A 309 -5.25 21.24 -11.13
N MET A 310 -4.90 21.89 -10.02
CA MET A 310 -3.81 22.87 -9.95
C MET A 310 -2.45 22.22 -10.27
N ASN A 311 -2.16 21.04 -9.76
CA ASN A 311 -0.92 20.30 -10.06
C ASN A 311 -0.82 19.93 -11.55
N ASN A 312 -1.93 19.55 -12.17
CA ASN A 312 -1.98 19.29 -13.61
C ASN A 312 -1.70 20.56 -14.43
N ILE A 313 -2.28 21.70 -14.03
CA ILE A 313 -2.01 23.00 -14.67
C ILE A 313 -0.53 23.37 -14.52
N ILE A 314 0.04 23.25 -13.32
CA ILE A 314 1.47 23.56 -13.07
C ILE A 314 2.37 22.68 -13.93
N THR A 315 2.05 21.40 -14.06
CA THR A 315 2.81 20.45 -14.90
C THR A 315 2.71 20.84 -16.37
N PHE A 316 1.52 21.19 -16.84
CA PHE A 316 1.31 21.65 -18.21
C PHE A 316 2.08 22.94 -18.52
N VAL A 317 2.05 23.93 -17.62
CA VAL A 317 2.81 25.17 -17.75
C VAL A 317 4.32 24.91 -17.78
N ARG A 318 4.84 23.99 -16.96
CA ARG A 318 6.26 23.60 -16.98
C ARG A 318 6.66 22.99 -18.33
N ILE A 319 5.84 22.08 -18.87
CA ILE A 319 6.10 21.46 -20.19
C ILE A 319 6.11 22.54 -21.30
N LEU A 320 5.16 23.46 -21.25
CA LEU A 320 5.08 24.58 -22.21
C LEU A 320 6.32 25.48 -22.14
N PHE A 321 6.77 25.80 -20.92
CA PHE A 321 7.96 26.62 -20.72
C PHE A 321 9.24 25.94 -21.25
N VAL A 322 9.43 24.66 -20.96
CA VAL A 322 10.57 23.87 -21.47
C VAL A 322 10.56 23.81 -22.99
N SER A 323 9.39 23.60 -23.63
CA SER A 323 9.26 23.58 -25.08
C SER A 323 9.64 24.94 -25.69
N LEU A 324 9.24 26.02 -25.07
CA LEU A 324 9.52 27.37 -25.52
C LEU A 324 11.02 27.68 -25.45
N VAL A 325 11.70 27.26 -24.39
CA VAL A 325 13.14 27.38 -24.24
C VAL A 325 13.89 26.58 -25.33
N ILE A 326 13.45 25.37 -25.64
CA ILE A 326 14.03 24.54 -26.69
C ILE A 326 13.87 25.22 -28.07
N ILE A 327 12.69 25.78 -28.36
CA ILE A 327 12.45 26.52 -29.62
C ILE A 327 13.33 27.75 -29.72
N CYS A 328 13.41 28.57 -28.65
CA CYS A 328 14.27 29.75 -28.63
C CYS A 328 15.75 29.39 -28.82
N PHE A 329 16.20 28.31 -28.21
CA PHE A 329 17.57 27.83 -28.38
C PHE A 329 17.83 27.32 -29.81
N GLY A 330 16.88 26.64 -30.40
CA GLY A 330 16.94 26.22 -31.81
C GLY A 330 17.06 27.41 -32.77
N ILE A 331 16.24 28.45 -32.56
CA ILE A 331 16.30 29.68 -33.34
C ILE A 331 17.65 30.39 -33.16
N TYR A 332 18.15 30.48 -31.92
CA TYR A 332 19.46 31.04 -31.64
C TYR A 332 20.59 30.29 -32.37
N LEU A 333 20.60 28.97 -32.34
CA LEU A 333 21.59 28.18 -33.05
C LEU A 333 21.50 28.35 -34.57
N TYR A 334 20.30 28.40 -35.11
CA TYR A 334 20.07 28.68 -36.53
C TYR A 334 20.63 30.03 -36.93
N TRP A 335 20.33 31.09 -36.16
CA TRP A 335 20.84 32.45 -36.39
C TRP A 335 22.36 32.52 -36.33
N LYS A 336 22.97 31.86 -35.33
CA LYS A 336 24.43 31.78 -35.19
C LYS A 336 25.12 31.06 -36.36
N LYS A 337 24.43 30.08 -36.95
CA LYS A 337 24.93 29.37 -38.15
C LYS A 337 24.86 30.26 -39.37
N CYS A 338 23.78 31.02 -39.58
CA CYS A 338 23.62 31.95 -40.69
C CYS A 338 24.56 33.16 -40.62
N SER A 339 24.93 33.58 -39.40
CA SER A 339 25.89 34.72 -39.24
C SER A 339 27.35 34.36 -39.48
N LYS A 340 27.69 33.05 -39.54
CA LYS A 340 29.06 32.60 -39.88
C LYS A 340 29.30 32.34 -41.38
N THR A 341 28.25 32.45 -42.18
CA THR A 341 28.29 32.20 -43.64
C THR A 341 28.28 33.49 -44.45
N LYS A 342 28.32 34.63 -43.80
CA LYS A 342 28.66 35.94 -44.37
C LYS A 342 30.07 36.34 -43.92
#